data_dd76b7869c3e73e0c614e85f3b57afb2
#
_entry.id   dd76b7869c3e73e0c614e85f3b57afb2
#
_cell.length_a   1.000
_cell.length_b   1.000
_cell.length_c   1.000
_cell.angle_alpha   90.00
_cell.angle_beta   90.00
_cell.angle_gamma   90.00
#
_symmetry.space_group_name_H-M   'P 1'
#
loop_
_entity.id
_entity.type
_entity.pdbx_description
1 polymer ?
#
loop_
_entity_poly.entity_id
_entity_poly.type
_entity_poly.pdbx_seq_one_letter_code
_entity_poly.pdbx_strand_id
1 'polypeptide(L)'
;MGQTSPDQKTYLVLGCKPWNRRLFDEALRSAPGKWIYAGSPAEFSSDAVRKLSPRYIFFLHWSWKVDEEVVSRYECVCFHMTDVPFGRGGSPLQNLIVRGHRETRLTALRMTQAFDAGPVYLKEPLSLEGGAEEIYLRAGQLSAKMIQRIIREEMTPVPQRGEAVNFKRRKPEESEVGGAASGGPASLEKLHDMIRMLDAEGYPRAFLQRSGFRFELSRPALYDGRIVADVTITQIDKKKRKK
;
A
#
# COMPACT_ATOMS: atom_id res chain seq x y z
N MET A 1 -30.57 14.44 -20.09
CA MET A 1 -29.67 13.68 -20.95
C MET A 1 -28.45 14.55 -21.20
N GLY A 2 -27.36 14.38 -20.42
CA GLY A 2 -26.13 15.17 -20.55
C GLY A 2 -25.36 14.68 -21.78
N GLN A 3 -25.14 15.54 -22.73
CA GLN A 3 -24.26 15.31 -23.86
C GLN A 3 -22.84 15.09 -23.32
N THR A 4 -22.31 13.88 -23.44
CA THR A 4 -20.90 13.59 -23.22
C THR A 4 -20.13 14.23 -24.38
N SER A 5 -19.34 15.26 -24.08
CA SER A 5 -18.39 15.84 -25.02
C SER A 5 -17.46 14.74 -25.56
N PRO A 6 -17.19 14.65 -26.88
CA PRO A 6 -16.40 13.55 -27.46
C PRO A 6 -14.92 13.49 -27.00
N ASP A 7 -14.46 14.44 -26.19
CA ASP A 7 -13.06 14.56 -25.76
C ASP A 7 -12.82 14.30 -24.25
N GLN A 8 -13.79 13.73 -23.53
CA GLN A 8 -13.65 13.52 -22.10
C GLN A 8 -12.74 12.32 -21.80
N LYS A 9 -11.45 12.60 -21.41
CA LYS A 9 -10.48 11.58 -21.01
C LYS A 9 -11.02 10.69 -19.88
N THR A 10 -10.90 9.38 -20.03
CA THR A 10 -11.34 8.39 -19.01
C THR A 10 -10.15 8.01 -18.13
N TYR A 11 -10.40 7.96 -16.82
CA TYR A 11 -9.44 7.55 -15.79
C TYR A 11 -10.01 6.40 -14.98
N LEU A 12 -9.20 5.37 -14.76
CA LEU A 12 -9.56 4.21 -13.97
C LEU A 12 -8.72 4.18 -12.70
N VAL A 13 -9.34 4.02 -11.54
CA VAL A 13 -8.69 3.90 -10.24
C VAL A 13 -8.99 2.54 -9.65
N LEU A 14 -7.94 1.79 -9.32
CA LEU A 14 -8.04 0.49 -8.69
C LEU A 14 -7.52 0.56 -7.26
N GLY A 15 -8.30 0.05 -6.31
CA GLY A 15 -7.89 0.03 -4.90
C GLY A 15 -8.68 -0.98 -4.11
N CYS A 16 -7.99 -1.82 -3.32
CA CYS A 16 -8.61 -2.94 -2.63
C CYS A 16 -8.87 -2.69 -1.12
N LYS A 17 -8.63 -1.48 -0.65
CA LYS A 17 -8.83 -1.12 0.75
C LYS A 17 -10.00 -0.15 0.92
N PRO A 18 -10.74 -0.19 2.04
CA PRO A 18 -11.90 0.69 2.26
C PRO A 18 -11.56 2.18 2.10
N TRP A 19 -10.39 2.59 2.58
CA TRP A 19 -9.92 3.97 2.45
C TRP A 19 -9.60 4.38 1.01
N ASN A 20 -9.28 3.45 0.09
CA ASN A 20 -9.06 3.78 -1.32
C ASN A 20 -10.38 4.19 -1.99
N ARG A 21 -11.49 3.51 -1.68
CA ARG A 21 -12.81 3.86 -2.18
C ARG A 21 -13.24 5.23 -1.66
N ARG A 22 -13.06 5.46 -0.36
CA ARG A 22 -13.35 6.75 0.25
C ARG A 22 -12.53 7.88 -0.39
N LEU A 23 -11.22 7.68 -0.57
CA LEU A 23 -10.35 8.63 -1.25
C LEU A 23 -10.86 8.95 -2.67
N PHE A 24 -11.25 7.93 -3.43
CA PHE A 24 -11.79 8.10 -4.77
C PHE A 24 -13.04 8.97 -4.75
N ASP A 25 -14.00 8.67 -3.88
CA ASP A 25 -15.28 9.40 -3.81
C ASP A 25 -15.07 10.87 -3.33
N GLU A 26 -14.15 11.12 -2.40
CA GLU A 26 -13.91 12.46 -1.83
C GLU A 26 -12.99 13.34 -2.69
N ALA A 27 -11.97 12.78 -3.35
CA ALA A 27 -10.92 13.58 -3.97
C ALA A 27 -10.78 13.44 -5.49
N LEU A 28 -11.25 12.35 -6.10
CA LEU A 28 -11.00 12.08 -7.52
C LEU A 28 -12.28 12.10 -8.35
N ARG A 29 -13.37 11.57 -7.85
CA ARG A 29 -14.62 11.39 -8.59
C ARG A 29 -15.17 12.67 -9.22
N SER A 30 -15.02 13.81 -8.55
CA SER A 30 -15.49 15.13 -9.00
C SER A 30 -14.47 15.89 -9.83
N ALA A 31 -13.25 15.36 -10.01
CA ALA A 31 -12.22 16.01 -10.82
C ALA A 31 -12.58 15.96 -12.32
N PRO A 32 -12.04 16.86 -13.15
CA PRO A 32 -12.30 16.88 -14.58
C PRO A 32 -11.98 15.53 -15.25
N GLY A 33 -12.87 15.04 -16.13
CA GLY A 33 -12.75 13.76 -16.79
C GLY A 33 -13.82 12.75 -16.36
N LYS A 34 -13.81 11.57 -16.99
CA LYS A 34 -14.65 10.43 -16.59
C LYS A 34 -13.87 9.52 -15.67
N TRP A 35 -14.31 9.43 -14.41
CA TRP A 35 -13.66 8.64 -13.39
C TRP A 35 -14.42 7.37 -13.07
N ILE A 36 -13.71 6.24 -13.03
CA ILE A 36 -14.27 4.92 -12.74
C ILE A 36 -13.39 4.28 -11.65
N TYR A 37 -14.03 3.62 -10.68
CA TYR A 37 -13.34 2.89 -9.62
C TYR A 37 -13.63 1.40 -9.72
N ALA A 38 -12.61 0.56 -9.51
CA ALA A 38 -12.74 -0.88 -9.33
C ALA A 38 -12.05 -1.32 -8.03
N GLY A 39 -12.78 -2.03 -7.18
CA GLY A 39 -12.34 -2.50 -5.86
C GLY A 39 -11.80 -3.92 -5.85
N SER A 40 -12.05 -4.68 -6.90
CA SER A 40 -11.71 -6.11 -6.99
C SER A 40 -11.36 -6.52 -8.42
N PRO A 41 -10.67 -7.68 -8.60
CA PRO A 41 -10.43 -8.24 -9.93
C PRO A 41 -11.70 -8.56 -10.72
N ALA A 42 -12.81 -8.85 -10.04
CA ALA A 42 -14.09 -9.11 -10.69
C ALA A 42 -14.65 -7.87 -11.42
N GLU A 43 -14.31 -6.67 -10.93
CA GLU A 43 -14.71 -5.38 -11.51
C GLU A 43 -13.69 -4.87 -12.56
N PHE A 44 -12.54 -5.56 -12.69
CA PHE A 44 -11.42 -5.18 -13.54
C PHE A 44 -10.99 -6.35 -14.42
N SER A 45 -11.42 -6.33 -15.68
CA SER A 45 -10.98 -7.30 -16.69
C SER A 45 -10.32 -6.60 -17.88
N SER A 46 -9.44 -7.29 -18.58
CA SER A 46 -8.80 -6.76 -19.80
C SER A 46 -9.82 -6.32 -20.85
N ASP A 47 -10.95 -7.03 -20.97
CA ASP A 47 -12.05 -6.65 -21.86
C ASP A 47 -12.75 -5.35 -21.42
N ALA A 48 -12.99 -5.19 -20.13
CA ALA A 48 -13.55 -3.95 -19.59
C ALA A 48 -12.61 -2.77 -19.83
N VAL A 49 -11.33 -2.95 -19.61
CA VAL A 49 -10.30 -1.93 -19.86
C VAL A 49 -10.24 -1.55 -21.35
N ARG A 50 -10.30 -2.54 -22.25
CA ARG A 50 -10.33 -2.28 -23.70
C ARG A 50 -11.53 -1.43 -24.12
N LYS A 51 -12.71 -1.73 -23.60
CA LYS A 51 -13.93 -0.95 -23.88
C LYS A 51 -13.88 0.47 -23.34
N LEU A 52 -13.26 0.65 -22.17
CA LEU A 52 -13.13 1.95 -21.52
C LEU A 52 -12.04 2.82 -22.16
N SER A 53 -11.01 2.21 -22.74
CA SER A 53 -9.82 2.88 -23.32
C SER A 53 -9.29 4.01 -22.44
N PRO A 54 -8.93 3.75 -21.16
CA PRO A 54 -8.57 4.80 -20.23
C PRO A 54 -7.25 5.47 -20.63
N ARG A 55 -7.16 6.80 -20.42
CA ARG A 55 -5.90 7.54 -20.58
C ARG A 55 -4.87 7.15 -19.54
N TYR A 56 -5.32 6.91 -18.29
CA TYR A 56 -4.52 6.42 -17.18
C TYR A 56 -5.29 5.38 -16.37
N ILE A 57 -4.54 4.43 -15.82
CA ILE A 57 -5.00 3.47 -14.82
C ILE A 57 -4.13 3.65 -13.57
N PHE A 58 -4.73 4.09 -12.45
CA PHE A 58 -4.05 4.34 -11.19
C PHE A 58 -4.31 3.21 -10.21
N PHE A 59 -3.24 2.63 -9.65
CA PHE A 59 -3.30 1.51 -8.72
C PHE A 59 -2.97 1.96 -7.30
N LEU A 60 -3.99 1.95 -6.43
CA LEU A 60 -3.90 2.29 -5.01
C LEU A 60 -3.99 1.01 -4.17
N HIS A 61 -2.90 0.52 -3.58
CA HIS A 61 -2.88 -0.73 -2.78
C HIS A 61 -3.50 -1.93 -3.52
N TRP A 62 -3.20 -2.10 -4.78
CA TRP A 62 -3.66 -3.25 -5.55
C TRP A 62 -2.84 -4.49 -5.21
N SER A 63 -3.49 -5.58 -4.80
CA SER A 63 -2.81 -6.79 -4.29
C SER A 63 -2.76 -7.94 -5.29
N TRP A 64 -3.35 -7.80 -6.46
CA TRP A 64 -3.41 -8.84 -7.49
C TRP A 64 -2.48 -8.53 -8.66
N LYS A 65 -2.06 -9.60 -9.34
CA LYS A 65 -1.29 -9.44 -10.58
C LYS A 65 -2.18 -8.79 -11.63
N VAL A 66 -1.63 -7.84 -12.36
CA VAL A 66 -2.28 -7.18 -13.50
C VAL A 66 -1.82 -7.88 -14.78
N ASP A 67 -2.73 -8.08 -15.71
CA ASP A 67 -2.42 -8.70 -16.99
C ASP A 67 -1.35 -7.91 -17.73
N GLU A 68 -0.41 -8.63 -18.34
CA GLU A 68 0.70 -8.05 -19.09
C GLU A 68 0.20 -7.22 -20.28
N GLU A 69 -0.88 -7.66 -20.92
CA GLU A 69 -1.52 -6.91 -21.99
C GLU A 69 -1.97 -5.52 -21.52
N VAL A 70 -2.55 -5.41 -20.32
CA VAL A 70 -2.99 -4.13 -19.76
C VAL A 70 -1.79 -3.24 -19.46
N VAL A 71 -0.76 -3.78 -18.80
CA VAL A 71 0.44 -3.03 -18.42
C VAL A 71 1.22 -2.52 -19.64
N SER A 72 1.24 -3.27 -20.72
CA SER A 72 1.97 -2.90 -21.95
C SER A 72 1.22 -1.90 -22.83
N ARG A 73 -0.13 -1.95 -22.84
CA ARG A 73 -0.96 -1.16 -23.75
C ARG A 73 -1.45 0.16 -23.16
N TYR A 74 -1.57 0.23 -21.83
CA TYR A 74 -2.15 1.39 -21.14
C TYR A 74 -1.15 2.06 -20.21
N GLU A 75 -1.37 3.32 -19.94
CA GLU A 75 -0.56 4.09 -18.99
C GLU A 75 -0.96 3.73 -17.56
N CYS A 76 -0.32 2.68 -17.02
CA CYS A 76 -0.54 2.14 -15.68
C CYS A 76 0.41 2.78 -14.68
N VAL A 77 -0.13 3.44 -13.65
CA VAL A 77 0.63 4.13 -12.61
C VAL A 77 0.35 3.50 -11.26
N CYS A 78 1.38 3.07 -10.55
CA CYS A 78 1.26 2.62 -9.16
C CYS A 78 1.99 3.55 -8.19
N PHE A 79 1.59 3.47 -6.92
CA PHE A 79 2.14 4.28 -5.83
C PHE A 79 2.88 3.37 -4.86
N HIS A 80 4.20 3.51 -4.81
CA HIS A 80 5.08 2.72 -3.97
C HIS A 80 5.65 3.55 -2.82
N MET A 81 5.62 3.01 -1.60
CA MET A 81 5.95 3.75 -0.37
C MET A 81 7.44 3.73 -0.05
N THR A 82 8.30 3.82 -1.07
CA THR A 82 9.75 3.94 -0.90
C THR A 82 10.33 4.92 -1.91
N ASP A 83 11.54 5.39 -1.65
CA ASP A 83 12.33 6.20 -2.58
C ASP A 83 13.05 5.29 -3.57
N VAL A 84 12.30 4.68 -4.53
CA VAL A 84 12.90 3.77 -5.52
C VAL A 84 14.05 4.45 -6.26
N PRO A 85 15.13 3.70 -6.56
CA PRO A 85 15.29 2.25 -6.60
C PRO A 85 15.53 1.59 -5.24
N PHE A 86 15.62 2.33 -4.14
CA PHE A 86 15.67 1.76 -2.80
C PHE A 86 14.30 1.23 -2.37
N GLY A 87 14.25 -0.03 -1.93
CA GLY A 87 13.07 -0.64 -1.34
C GLY A 87 12.01 -1.09 -2.35
N ARG A 88 12.39 -1.49 -3.58
CA ARG A 88 11.48 -2.21 -4.50
C ARG A 88 10.96 -3.48 -3.86
N GLY A 89 9.73 -3.90 -4.18
CA GLY A 89 9.19 -5.20 -3.78
C GLY A 89 8.25 -5.15 -2.58
N GLY A 90 8.23 -6.20 -1.76
CA GLY A 90 7.15 -6.47 -0.83
C GLY A 90 7.24 -5.76 0.51
N SER A 91 6.06 -5.51 1.12
CA SER A 91 5.93 -4.93 2.48
C SER A 91 6.76 -3.67 2.72
N PRO A 92 6.67 -2.65 1.84
CA PRO A 92 7.56 -1.49 1.89
C PRO A 92 7.50 -0.77 3.24
N LEU A 93 6.31 -0.46 3.75
CA LEU A 93 6.11 0.22 5.03
C LEU A 93 6.77 -0.52 6.20
N GLN A 94 6.49 -1.82 6.33
CA GLN A 94 7.01 -2.64 7.43
C GLN A 94 8.53 -2.77 7.34
N ASN A 95 9.06 -2.95 6.13
CA ASN A 95 10.50 -3.03 5.92
C ASN A 95 11.23 -1.72 6.25
N LEU A 96 10.62 -0.57 5.99
CA LEU A 96 11.17 0.73 6.37
C LEU A 96 11.18 0.93 7.89
N ILE A 97 10.04 0.68 8.56
CA ILE A 97 9.91 0.89 10.01
C ILE A 97 10.85 -0.04 10.79
N VAL A 98 10.95 -1.32 10.42
CA VAL A 98 11.91 -2.26 11.07
C VAL A 98 13.35 -1.79 10.94
N ARG A 99 13.70 -1.10 9.85
CA ARG A 99 15.03 -0.50 9.65
C ARG A 99 15.22 0.85 10.36
N GLY A 100 14.21 1.34 11.05
CA GLY A 100 14.26 2.59 11.83
C GLY A 100 14.01 3.86 11.02
N HIS A 101 13.52 3.75 9.79
CA HIS A 101 13.13 4.93 9.02
C HIS A 101 11.91 5.62 9.65
N ARG A 102 11.96 6.94 9.75
CA ARG A 102 10.87 7.80 10.24
C ARG A 102 10.18 8.57 9.11
N GLU A 103 10.80 8.59 7.95
CA GLU A 103 10.28 9.20 6.74
C GLU A 103 10.70 8.40 5.51
N THR A 104 10.01 8.61 4.41
CA THR A 104 10.30 8.05 3.10
C THR A 104 9.77 8.97 2.01
N ARG A 105 9.77 8.50 0.78
CA ARG A 105 9.03 9.11 -0.31
C ARG A 105 7.94 8.18 -0.81
N LEU A 106 6.78 8.74 -1.09
CA LEU A 106 5.80 8.07 -1.92
C LEU A 106 6.18 8.30 -3.38
N THR A 107 6.40 7.24 -4.12
CA THR A 107 6.79 7.30 -5.52
C THR A 107 5.63 6.89 -6.42
N ALA A 108 5.23 7.76 -7.35
CA ALA A 108 4.37 7.40 -8.48
C ALA A 108 5.24 6.92 -9.63
N LEU A 109 5.06 5.70 -10.08
CA LEU A 109 5.85 5.10 -11.14
C LEU A 109 4.97 4.39 -12.16
N ARG A 110 5.41 4.39 -13.43
CA ARG A 110 4.80 3.59 -14.48
C ARG A 110 5.03 2.12 -14.19
N MET A 111 3.99 1.32 -14.27
CA MET A 111 4.13 -0.13 -14.11
C MET A 111 4.86 -0.75 -15.31
N THR A 112 5.66 -1.75 -15.02
CA THR A 112 6.35 -2.61 -15.98
C THR A 112 6.21 -4.05 -15.53
N GLN A 113 6.71 -5.02 -16.30
CA GLN A 113 6.75 -6.42 -15.91
C GLN A 113 7.60 -6.67 -14.65
N ALA A 114 8.69 -5.90 -14.49
CA ALA A 114 9.51 -5.94 -13.30
C ALA A 114 8.88 -5.10 -12.19
N PHE A 115 8.65 -5.70 -11.01
CA PHE A 115 8.03 -5.02 -9.88
C PHE A 115 8.81 -3.78 -9.45
N ASP A 116 8.11 -2.65 -9.34
CA ASP A 116 8.58 -1.35 -8.87
C ASP A 116 9.84 -0.82 -9.57
N ALA A 117 10.13 -1.34 -10.78
CA ALA A 117 11.32 -0.98 -11.57
C ALA A 117 11.05 0.02 -12.69
N GLY A 118 9.80 0.37 -12.94
CA GLY A 118 9.41 1.28 -14.01
C GLY A 118 9.88 2.72 -13.79
N PRO A 119 9.80 3.57 -14.83
CA PRO A 119 10.17 4.96 -14.73
C PRO A 119 9.24 5.73 -13.78
N VAL A 120 9.78 6.78 -13.17
CA VAL A 120 9.15 7.56 -12.10
C VAL A 120 8.53 8.84 -12.67
N TYR A 121 7.26 9.11 -12.33
CA TYR A 121 6.59 10.38 -12.60
C TYR A 121 7.03 11.45 -11.62
N LEU A 122 6.85 11.18 -10.33
CA LEU A 122 7.25 12.09 -9.26
C LEU A 122 7.38 11.33 -7.94
N LYS A 123 8.01 12.00 -6.98
CA LYS A 123 8.21 11.51 -5.61
C LYS A 123 7.83 12.62 -4.63
N GLU A 124 7.05 12.29 -3.61
CA GLU A 124 6.65 13.24 -2.59
C GLU A 124 7.05 12.73 -1.19
N PRO A 125 7.45 13.62 -0.26
CA PRO A 125 7.80 13.21 1.10
C PRO A 125 6.62 12.54 1.81
N LEU A 126 6.89 11.45 2.53
CA LEU A 126 5.91 10.73 3.32
C LEU A 126 6.46 10.44 4.72
N SER A 127 5.84 11.00 5.74
CA SER A 127 6.15 10.69 7.14
C SER A 127 5.66 9.29 7.50
N LEU A 128 6.48 8.53 8.22
CA LEU A 128 6.17 7.22 8.79
C LEU A 128 5.81 7.28 10.28
N GLU A 129 5.46 8.45 10.78
CA GLU A 129 4.96 8.63 12.15
C GLU A 129 3.51 8.14 12.27
N GLY A 130 3.18 7.58 13.45
CA GLY A 130 1.87 7.00 13.73
C GLY A 130 1.75 5.52 13.41
N GLY A 131 0.52 4.98 13.45
CA GLY A 131 0.18 3.61 13.09
C GLY A 131 0.13 3.39 11.58
N ALA A 132 0.17 2.13 11.16
CA ALA A 132 0.16 1.77 9.74
C ALA A 132 -1.07 2.34 9.01
N GLU A 133 -2.26 2.32 9.63
CA GLU A 133 -3.47 2.85 9.02
C GLU A 133 -3.38 4.35 8.77
N GLU A 134 -2.88 5.11 9.75
CA GLU A 134 -2.67 6.56 9.61
C GLU A 134 -1.68 6.88 8.48
N ILE A 135 -0.62 6.09 8.36
CA ILE A 135 0.37 6.23 7.29
C ILE A 135 -0.26 5.90 5.93
N TYR A 136 -1.07 4.85 5.82
CA TYR A 136 -1.78 4.50 4.58
C TYR A 136 -2.81 5.55 4.17
N LEU A 137 -3.54 6.13 5.13
CA LEU A 137 -4.46 7.25 4.87
C LEU A 137 -3.71 8.47 4.34
N ARG A 138 -2.58 8.82 4.97
CA ARG A 138 -1.70 9.91 4.53
C ARG A 138 -1.14 9.67 3.12
N ALA A 139 -0.64 8.44 2.87
CA ALA A 139 -0.17 8.05 1.54
C ALA A 139 -1.28 8.10 0.49
N GLY A 140 -2.51 7.72 0.85
CA GLY A 140 -3.68 7.82 -0.01
C GLY A 140 -3.97 9.26 -0.42
N GLN A 141 -4.06 10.18 0.54
CA GLN A 141 -4.28 11.61 0.27
C GLN A 141 -3.18 12.20 -0.61
N LEU A 142 -1.93 11.81 -0.35
CA LEU A 142 -0.79 12.22 -1.16
C LEU A 142 -0.89 11.66 -2.59
N SER A 143 -1.30 10.40 -2.74
CA SER A 143 -1.54 9.78 -4.07
C SER A 143 -2.58 10.54 -4.88
N ALA A 144 -3.68 11.00 -4.26
CA ALA A 144 -4.69 11.78 -4.97
C ALA A 144 -4.13 13.11 -5.52
N LYS A 145 -3.32 13.81 -4.72
CA LYS A 145 -2.63 15.04 -5.17
C LYS A 145 -1.65 14.75 -6.32
N MET A 146 -0.90 13.65 -6.21
CA MET A 146 0.05 13.20 -7.24
C MET A 146 -0.68 12.83 -8.54
N ILE A 147 -1.82 12.13 -8.47
CA ILE A 147 -2.68 11.81 -9.62
C ILE A 147 -3.10 13.08 -10.34
N GLN A 148 -3.66 14.04 -9.60
CA GLN A 148 -4.11 15.31 -10.18
C GLN A 148 -2.96 16.08 -10.84
N ARG A 149 -1.78 16.04 -10.23
CA ARG A 149 -0.58 16.68 -10.78
C ARG A 149 -0.08 15.99 -12.03
N ILE A 150 0.00 14.66 -12.07
CA ILE A 150 0.38 13.87 -13.25
C ILE A 150 -0.52 14.21 -14.45
N ILE A 151 -1.83 14.28 -14.22
CA ILE A 151 -2.81 14.56 -15.25
C ILE A 151 -2.70 16.02 -15.74
N ARG A 152 -2.66 16.99 -14.83
CA ARG A 152 -2.63 18.42 -15.14
C ARG A 152 -1.36 18.82 -15.90
N GLU A 153 -0.21 18.28 -15.49
CA GLU A 153 1.09 18.62 -16.05
C GLU A 153 1.50 17.69 -17.20
N GLU A 154 0.66 16.73 -17.58
CA GLU A 154 0.93 15.71 -18.62
C GLU A 154 2.35 15.12 -18.50
N MET A 155 2.72 14.77 -17.26
CA MET A 155 4.08 14.40 -16.89
C MET A 155 4.58 13.20 -17.70
N THR A 156 5.85 13.25 -18.12
CA THR A 156 6.56 12.11 -18.70
C THR A 156 7.44 11.46 -17.64
N PRO A 157 7.31 10.15 -17.39
CA PRO A 157 8.10 9.49 -16.37
C PRO A 157 9.55 9.29 -16.82
N VAL A 158 10.50 9.40 -15.87
CA VAL A 158 11.93 9.27 -16.14
C VAL A 158 12.49 7.98 -15.51
N PRO A 159 13.46 7.29 -16.14
CA PRO A 159 14.08 6.11 -15.61
C PRO A 159 14.64 6.31 -14.20
N GLN A 160 14.53 5.28 -13.35
CA GLN A 160 15.15 5.29 -12.03
C GLN A 160 16.68 5.33 -12.15
N ARG A 161 17.34 6.04 -11.21
CA ARG A 161 18.80 6.14 -11.16
C ARG A 161 19.30 5.64 -9.79
N GLY A 162 20.47 5.02 -9.75
CA GLY A 162 21.11 4.50 -8.56
C GLY A 162 20.98 2.99 -8.43
N GLU A 163 21.56 2.45 -7.36
CA GLU A 163 21.55 1.02 -7.06
C GLU A 163 20.18 0.58 -6.54
N ALA A 164 19.69 -0.55 -7.07
CA ALA A 164 18.40 -1.09 -6.67
C ALA A 164 18.53 -1.96 -5.40
N VAL A 165 17.76 -1.61 -4.37
CA VAL A 165 17.61 -2.43 -3.17
C VAL A 165 16.23 -3.06 -3.16
N ASN A 166 16.15 -4.39 -3.05
CA ASN A 166 14.88 -5.11 -3.06
C ASN A 166 14.48 -5.52 -1.64
N PHE A 167 13.22 -5.26 -1.28
CA PHE A 167 12.62 -5.70 -0.04
C PHE A 167 11.89 -7.03 -0.25
N LYS A 168 12.13 -7.97 0.66
CA LYS A 168 11.36 -9.22 0.71
C LYS A 168 9.98 -8.95 1.31
N ARG A 169 8.96 -9.60 0.75
CA ARG A 169 7.64 -9.60 1.36
C ARG A 169 7.69 -10.31 2.71
N ARG A 170 7.21 -9.62 3.76
CA ARG A 170 7.13 -10.21 5.10
C ARG A 170 6.08 -11.32 5.13
N LYS A 171 6.38 -12.35 5.91
CA LYS A 171 5.48 -13.47 6.17
C LYS A 171 4.66 -13.23 7.45
N PRO A 172 3.48 -13.83 7.59
CA PRO A 172 2.66 -13.68 8.79
C PRO A 172 3.38 -14.08 10.10
N GLU A 173 4.27 -15.09 10.04
CA GLU A 173 5.04 -15.58 11.19
C GLU A 173 6.01 -14.53 11.74
N GLU A 174 6.47 -13.60 10.89
CA GLU A 174 7.33 -12.48 11.30
C GLU A 174 6.59 -11.42 12.13
N SER A 175 5.27 -11.57 12.29
CA SER A 175 4.42 -10.73 13.15
C SER A 175 4.29 -11.26 14.57
N GLU A 176 4.87 -12.44 14.87
CA GLU A 176 4.88 -13.01 16.21
C GLU A 176 5.93 -12.34 17.09
N VAL A 177 5.48 -11.74 18.20
CA VAL A 177 6.36 -11.09 19.19
C VAL A 177 7.13 -12.18 19.96
N GLY A 178 8.47 -12.17 19.85
CA GLY A 178 9.29 -13.20 20.48
C GLY A 178 9.28 -14.56 19.77
N GLY A 179 8.67 -14.66 18.59
CA GLY A 179 8.75 -15.85 17.73
C GLY A 179 10.14 -16.03 17.12
N ALA A 180 10.49 -17.28 16.77
CA ALA A 180 11.79 -17.62 16.17
C ALA A 180 12.08 -16.84 14.90
N ALA A 181 11.06 -16.51 14.09
CA ALA A 181 11.20 -15.77 12.84
C ALA A 181 11.46 -14.27 13.04
N SER A 182 11.05 -13.70 14.18
CA SER A 182 11.21 -12.27 14.49
C SER A 182 12.47 -11.96 15.32
N GLY A 183 13.09 -12.95 15.92
CA GLY A 183 14.24 -12.78 16.84
C GLY A 183 13.90 -12.02 18.13
N GLY A 184 12.64 -11.62 18.30
CA GLY A 184 12.16 -10.77 19.39
C GLY A 184 12.63 -9.30 19.28
N PRO A 185 11.82 -8.34 19.75
CA PRO A 185 12.23 -6.94 19.81
C PRO A 185 13.26 -6.72 20.94
N ALA A 186 14.38 -6.06 20.60
CA ALA A 186 15.48 -5.81 21.55
C ALA A 186 15.21 -4.63 22.50
N SER A 187 14.13 -3.83 22.28
CA SER A 187 13.76 -2.68 23.12
C SER A 187 12.26 -2.40 23.02
N LEU A 188 11.76 -1.52 23.91
CA LEU A 188 10.36 -1.06 23.85
C LEU A 188 10.04 -0.31 22.55
N GLU A 189 10.96 0.49 22.04
CA GLU A 189 10.81 1.21 20.77
C GLU A 189 10.64 0.23 19.60
N LYS A 190 11.46 -0.84 19.57
CA LYS A 190 11.35 -1.90 18.55
C LYS A 190 10.05 -2.68 18.65
N LEU A 191 9.58 -2.94 19.88
CA LEU A 191 8.28 -3.57 20.10
C LEU A 191 7.14 -2.64 19.68
N HIS A 192 7.22 -1.37 20.01
CA HIS A 192 6.25 -0.34 19.56
C HIS A 192 6.20 -0.26 18.03
N ASP A 193 7.35 -0.17 17.38
CA ASP A 193 7.46 -0.15 15.91
C ASP A 193 6.87 -1.43 15.28
N MET A 194 7.09 -2.59 15.88
CA MET A 194 6.53 -3.87 15.42
C MET A 194 5.00 -3.89 15.52
N ILE A 195 4.42 -3.36 16.59
CA ILE A 195 2.96 -3.31 16.74
C ILE A 195 2.37 -2.28 15.78
N ARG A 196 2.86 -1.03 15.79
CA ARG A 196 2.29 0.07 15.00
C ARG A 196 2.38 -0.14 13.49
N MET A 197 3.44 -0.79 12.98
CA MET A 197 3.60 -1.05 11.54
C MET A 197 2.62 -2.07 10.98
N LEU A 198 1.94 -2.83 11.84
CA LEU A 198 0.96 -3.86 11.51
C LEU A 198 -0.47 -3.44 11.88
N ASP A 199 -0.63 -2.26 12.49
CA ASP A 199 -1.90 -1.75 12.99
C ASP A 199 -2.69 -1.04 11.90
N ALA A 200 -3.26 -1.83 10.99
CA ALA A 200 -4.17 -1.35 9.94
C ALA A 200 -5.24 -2.40 9.64
N GLU A 201 -6.41 -1.96 9.20
CA GLU A 201 -7.50 -2.85 8.80
C GLU A 201 -7.06 -3.78 7.66
N GLY A 202 -7.38 -5.09 7.83
CA GLY A 202 -7.05 -6.12 6.84
C GLY A 202 -5.56 -6.46 6.72
N TYR A 203 -4.76 -6.07 7.74
CA TYR A 203 -3.37 -6.52 7.91
C TYR A 203 -3.26 -7.49 9.09
N PRO A 204 -2.34 -8.49 9.03
CA PRO A 204 -2.07 -9.34 10.18
C PRO A 204 -1.46 -8.51 11.31
N ARG A 205 -2.10 -8.54 12.49
CA ARG A 205 -1.64 -7.84 13.69
C ARG A 205 -0.35 -8.45 14.23
N ALA A 206 0.42 -7.65 14.99
CA ALA A 206 1.45 -8.20 15.86
C ALA A 206 0.80 -9.07 16.91
N PHE A 207 1.35 -10.24 17.19
CA PHE A 207 0.74 -11.20 18.09
C PHE A 207 1.76 -11.99 18.91
N LEU A 208 1.29 -12.56 20.00
CA LEU A 208 2.00 -13.62 20.72
C LEU A 208 1.05 -14.81 20.96
N GLN A 209 1.62 -16.01 21.12
CA GLN A 209 0.86 -17.21 21.42
C GLN A 209 1.33 -17.81 22.76
N ARG A 210 0.39 -18.05 23.68
CA ARG A 210 0.69 -18.68 24.96
C ARG A 210 -0.51 -19.49 25.48
N SER A 211 -0.24 -20.65 26.05
CA SER A 211 -1.25 -21.48 26.73
C SER A 211 -2.50 -21.77 25.88
N GLY A 212 -2.36 -21.93 24.58
CA GLY A 212 -3.48 -22.21 23.68
C GLY A 212 -4.29 -20.98 23.26
N PHE A 213 -3.81 -19.78 23.58
CA PHE A 213 -4.41 -18.51 23.19
C PHE A 213 -3.47 -17.70 22.30
N ARG A 214 -4.07 -16.93 21.38
CA ARG A 214 -3.44 -15.92 20.56
C ARG A 214 -3.85 -14.55 21.08
N PHE A 215 -2.87 -13.69 21.32
CA PHE A 215 -3.02 -12.31 21.78
C PHE A 215 -2.59 -11.39 20.62
N GLU A 216 -3.51 -10.69 20.00
CA GLU A 216 -3.23 -9.72 18.94
C GLU A 216 -3.17 -8.32 19.52
N LEU A 217 -2.10 -7.59 19.20
CA LEU A 217 -1.81 -6.26 19.72
C LEU A 217 -2.18 -5.19 18.70
N SER A 218 -2.77 -4.10 19.16
CA SER A 218 -3.15 -2.94 18.36
C SER A 218 -3.10 -1.64 19.16
N ARG A 219 -3.13 -0.50 18.50
CA ARG A 219 -3.12 0.86 19.08
C ARG A 219 -2.05 1.06 20.16
N PRO A 220 -0.77 0.82 19.85
CA PRO A 220 0.28 0.94 20.84
C PRO A 220 0.58 2.41 21.15
N ALA A 221 0.76 2.73 22.45
CA ALA A 221 1.29 4.00 22.91
C ALA A 221 2.57 3.74 23.70
N LEU A 222 3.66 4.36 23.29
CA LEU A 222 4.96 4.26 23.96
C LEU A 222 5.09 5.36 25.01
N TYR A 223 5.34 4.95 26.25
CA TYR A 223 5.66 5.81 27.38
C TYR A 223 7.05 5.49 27.91
N ASP A 224 7.53 6.30 28.84
CA ASP A 224 8.76 6.00 29.56
C ASP A 224 8.63 4.65 30.30
N GLY A 225 9.50 3.71 29.96
CA GLY A 225 9.57 2.38 30.56
C GLY A 225 8.41 1.43 30.25
N ARG A 226 7.42 1.76 29.41
CA ARG A 226 6.29 0.87 29.11
C ARG A 226 5.61 1.15 27.77
N ILE A 227 4.93 0.14 27.26
CA ILE A 227 3.95 0.26 26.18
C ILE A 227 2.56 -0.05 26.75
N VAL A 228 1.57 0.76 26.37
CA VAL A 228 0.15 0.47 26.55
C VAL A 228 -0.43 0.14 25.19
N ALA A 229 -1.18 -0.95 25.08
CA ALA A 229 -1.79 -1.38 23.82
C ALA A 229 -3.10 -2.12 24.09
N ASP A 230 -4.00 -2.15 23.12
CA ASP A 230 -5.16 -3.02 23.15
C ASP A 230 -4.78 -4.45 22.79
N VAL A 231 -5.48 -5.41 23.40
CA VAL A 231 -5.26 -6.82 23.17
C VAL A 231 -6.56 -7.51 22.81
N THR A 232 -6.59 -8.20 21.67
CA THR A 232 -7.66 -9.13 21.31
C THR A 232 -7.20 -10.55 21.57
N ILE A 233 -7.94 -11.31 22.40
CA ILE A 233 -7.58 -12.67 22.80
C ILE A 233 -8.50 -13.65 22.09
N THR A 234 -7.92 -14.63 21.37
CA THR A 234 -8.65 -15.69 20.70
C THR A 234 -8.08 -17.06 21.10
N GLN A 235 -8.95 -18.07 21.22
CA GLN A 235 -8.51 -19.44 21.47
C GLN A 235 -7.95 -20.04 20.17
N ILE A 236 -6.81 -20.72 20.26
CA ILE A 236 -6.20 -21.39 19.10
C ILE A 236 -6.89 -22.75 18.94
N ASP A 237 -7.62 -22.93 17.84
CA ASP A 237 -8.25 -24.19 17.49
C ASP A 237 -7.19 -25.29 17.25
N LYS A 238 -7.19 -26.32 18.10
CA LYS A 238 -6.29 -27.47 17.97
C LYS A 238 -6.46 -28.24 16.64
N LYS A 239 -7.63 -28.09 15.99
CA LYS A 239 -7.94 -28.80 14.72
C LYS A 239 -7.23 -28.23 13.47
N LYS A 240 -6.71 -27.01 13.49
CA LYS A 240 -6.02 -26.39 12.33
C LYS A 240 -4.51 -26.67 12.25
N ARG A 241 -3.93 -27.40 13.21
CA ARG A 241 -2.49 -27.75 13.22
C ARG A 241 -2.12 -29.01 12.41
N LYS A 242 -3.09 -29.64 11.71
CA LYS A 242 -2.87 -30.84 10.90
C LYS A 242 -3.30 -30.60 9.44
N LYS A 243 -2.67 -29.65 8.77
CA LYS A 243 -2.64 -29.64 7.28
C LYS A 243 -1.35 -28.98 6.82
#